data_39876365e43926117f0e7fc0fa4ea24a
#
_entry.id   39876365e43926117f0e7fc0fa4ea24a
#
_cell.length_a   1.000
_cell.length_b   1.000
_cell.length_c   1.000
_cell.angle_alpha   90.00
_cell.angle_beta   90.00
_cell.angle_gamma   90.00
#
_symmetry.space_group_name_H-M   'P 1'
#
loop_
_entity.id
_entity.type
_entity.pdbx_description
1 polymer ?
#
loop_
_entity_poly.entity_id
_entity_poly.type
_entity_poly.pdbx_seq_one_letter_code
_entity_poly.pdbx_strand_id
1 'polypeptide(L)'
;MERKEFLNLVGISVGAVILQNCMSGCTKAADPTPSVIPPVTPPATGGGTTTVSGLTGNNSLAKGAIDFTVDITKTDFEILKTNGQAVVSGDVIIARTKAGDFLVVEKACTHQGTTVDFVADNSTFKCSNHGSVFDSSGKVTVSPAARALKAYTATFDSAKNMLKVI
;
A
#
# COMPACT_ATOMS: atom_id res chain seq x y z
N MET A 1 -45.81 16.83 -8.86
CA MET A 1 -44.84 17.94 -8.78
C MET A 1 -43.90 17.82 -9.94
N GLU A 2 -44.03 18.70 -10.88
CA GLU A 2 -43.28 18.68 -12.14
C GLU A 2 -41.87 19.24 -11.93
N ARG A 3 -40.87 18.65 -12.60
CA ARG A 3 -39.43 18.99 -12.48
C ARG A 3 -39.09 20.45 -12.79
N LYS A 4 -40.03 21.23 -13.28
CA LYS A 4 -39.85 22.63 -13.66
C LYS A 4 -40.05 23.62 -12.50
N GLU A 5 -40.73 23.23 -11.44
CA GLU A 5 -40.96 24.12 -10.28
C GLU A 5 -39.77 24.14 -9.29
N PHE A 6 -38.95 23.09 -9.29
CA PHE A 6 -37.80 23.02 -8.35
C PHE A 6 -36.65 23.96 -8.74
N LEU A 7 -36.51 24.29 -10.01
CA LEU A 7 -35.44 25.16 -10.51
C LEU A 7 -35.64 26.66 -10.27
N ASN A 8 -36.86 27.08 -9.99
CA ASN A 8 -37.17 28.49 -9.72
C ASN A 8 -37.00 28.89 -8.24
N LEU A 9 -36.89 27.92 -7.33
CA LEU A 9 -36.78 28.22 -5.89
C LEU A 9 -35.35 28.33 -5.37
N VAL A 10 -34.35 27.92 -6.15
CA VAL A 10 -32.93 27.90 -5.73
C VAL A 10 -32.10 29.05 -6.33
N GLY A 11 -32.73 29.87 -7.21
CA GLY A 11 -31.98 30.83 -8.04
C GLY A 11 -31.86 32.28 -7.53
N ILE A 12 -32.44 32.64 -6.37
CA ILE A 12 -32.42 34.04 -5.93
C ILE A 12 -32.12 34.15 -4.44
N SER A 13 -30.90 33.85 -4.00
CA SER A 13 -30.41 34.35 -2.71
C SER A 13 -28.92 34.17 -2.40
N VAL A 14 -28.04 34.09 -3.38
CA VAL A 14 -26.57 34.05 -3.10
C VAL A 14 -25.81 35.14 -3.84
N GLY A 15 -26.40 36.32 -4.05
CA GLY A 15 -25.80 37.39 -4.83
C GLY A 15 -25.60 38.75 -4.14
N ALA A 16 -25.61 38.87 -2.82
CA ALA A 16 -25.52 40.20 -2.22
C ALA A 16 -24.97 40.30 -0.79
N VAL A 17 -23.88 39.59 -0.42
CA VAL A 17 -23.20 39.86 0.88
C VAL A 17 -21.68 39.64 0.81
N ILE A 18 -21.02 39.94 -0.28
CA ILE A 18 -19.52 40.01 -0.28
C ILE A 18 -19.05 41.32 -0.90
N LEU A 19 -19.27 42.41 -0.20
CA LEU A 19 -18.59 43.69 -0.52
C LEU A 19 -18.73 44.70 0.64
N GLN A 20 -18.25 44.36 1.83
CA GLN A 20 -17.90 45.32 2.89
C GLN A 20 -17.15 44.60 4.02
N ASN A 21 -15.85 44.52 3.91
CA ASN A 21 -14.88 44.62 5.03
C ASN A 21 -13.45 44.41 4.53
N CYS A 22 -12.95 45.35 3.78
CA CYS A 22 -11.52 45.55 3.64
C CYS A 22 -11.22 46.99 4.00
N MET A 23 -11.00 47.27 5.27
CA MET A 23 -10.17 48.39 5.77
C MET A 23 -10.29 48.46 7.29
N SER A 24 -9.28 47.95 7.98
CA SER A 24 -8.69 48.58 9.15
C SER A 24 -7.91 47.61 10.02
N GLY A 25 -6.62 47.87 10.21
CA GLY A 25 -5.99 47.62 11.50
C GLY A 25 -4.95 46.55 11.56
N CYS A 26 -3.72 46.86 11.21
CA CYS A 26 -2.54 46.21 11.78
C CYS A 26 -2.51 46.36 13.29
N THR A 27 -2.58 45.31 14.05
CA THR A 27 -2.01 45.21 15.39
C THR A 27 -1.33 43.85 15.56
N LYS A 28 -0.04 43.93 15.84
CA LYS A 28 0.91 42.89 16.10
C LYS A 28 0.59 42.24 17.45
N ALA A 29 0.22 40.98 17.47
CA ALA A 29 0.21 40.17 18.68
C ALA A 29 0.78 38.78 18.35
N ALA A 30 1.63 38.30 19.26
CA ALA A 30 2.54 37.19 19.17
C ALA A 30 1.87 35.87 18.74
N ASP A 31 2.53 35.24 17.80
CA ASP A 31 2.32 33.95 17.20
C ASP A 31 2.65 32.79 18.19
N PRO A 32 1.74 31.85 18.46
CA PRO A 32 2.16 30.51 18.86
C PRO A 32 2.44 29.70 17.61
N THR A 33 3.71 29.41 17.38
CA THR A 33 4.23 28.57 16.30
C THR A 33 3.37 27.34 16.07
N PRO A 34 2.78 27.14 14.87
CA PRO A 34 2.27 25.83 14.49
C PRO A 34 3.46 24.91 14.28
N SER A 35 3.46 23.80 14.99
CA SER A 35 4.38 22.69 14.78
C SER A 35 4.31 22.29 13.32
N VAL A 36 5.32 22.61 12.55
CA VAL A 36 5.45 22.22 11.14
C VAL A 36 5.73 20.72 11.13
N ILE A 37 4.71 19.92 10.86
CA ILE A 37 4.90 18.53 10.44
C ILE A 37 5.64 18.61 9.10
N PRO A 38 6.85 18.06 8.96
CA PRO A 38 7.54 18.07 7.69
C PRO A 38 6.67 17.35 6.64
N PRO A 39 6.58 17.87 5.40
CA PRO A 39 5.85 17.19 4.35
C PRO A 39 6.47 15.81 4.16
N VAL A 40 5.63 14.77 4.28
CA VAL A 40 6.03 13.40 3.93
C VAL A 40 6.24 13.40 2.42
N THR A 41 7.47 13.55 2.01
CA THR A 41 7.86 13.43 0.60
C THR A 41 7.51 12.00 0.17
N PRO A 42 6.70 11.81 -0.89
CA PRO A 42 6.56 10.46 -1.46
C PRO A 42 7.95 9.99 -1.87
N PRO A 43 8.31 8.71 -1.63
CA PRO A 43 9.62 8.22 -2.00
C PRO A 43 9.81 8.41 -3.50
N ALA A 44 10.82 9.21 -3.84
CA ALA A 44 11.22 9.49 -5.21
C ALA A 44 11.50 8.18 -5.93
N THR A 45 10.89 8.02 -7.10
CA THR A 45 11.26 7.02 -8.10
C THR A 45 12.67 7.36 -8.60
N GLY A 46 13.67 7.00 -7.80
CA GLY A 46 15.08 7.09 -8.15
C GLY A 46 15.61 5.70 -8.39
N GLY A 47 15.98 5.38 -9.63
CA GLY A 47 16.70 4.17 -10.00
C GLY A 47 18.10 4.14 -9.37
N GLY A 48 18.17 3.99 -8.06
CA GLY A 48 19.37 3.66 -7.33
C GLY A 48 19.32 2.19 -6.98
N THR A 49 20.35 1.43 -7.31
CA THR A 49 20.56 0.07 -6.82
C THR A 49 20.80 0.13 -5.32
N THR A 50 19.72 0.31 -4.54
CA THR A 50 19.77 0.06 -3.10
C THR A 50 19.92 -1.44 -2.93
N THR A 51 21.10 -1.88 -2.54
CA THR A 51 21.32 -3.27 -2.13
C THR A 51 20.47 -3.52 -0.89
N VAL A 52 19.33 -4.18 -1.10
CA VAL A 52 18.47 -4.64 -0.01
C VAL A 52 19.26 -5.64 0.81
N SER A 53 19.47 -5.34 2.10
CA SER A 53 20.26 -6.19 2.97
C SER A 53 19.58 -7.56 3.14
N GLY A 54 20.32 -8.62 2.78
CA GLY A 54 19.80 -9.99 2.93
C GLY A 54 19.02 -10.54 1.74
N LEU A 55 18.95 -9.81 0.61
CA LEU A 55 18.34 -10.30 -0.63
C LEU A 55 19.42 -10.66 -1.64
N THR A 56 19.28 -11.85 -2.25
CA THR A 56 20.14 -12.32 -3.35
C THR A 56 19.25 -12.85 -4.46
N GLY A 57 19.43 -12.35 -5.69
CA GLY A 57 18.66 -12.76 -6.85
C GLY A 57 17.68 -11.68 -7.34
N ASN A 58 16.67 -12.08 -8.11
CA ASN A 58 15.76 -11.18 -8.82
C ASN A 58 14.37 -11.15 -8.18
N ASN A 59 14.00 -10.03 -7.57
CA ASN A 59 12.68 -9.77 -6.98
C ASN A 59 11.83 -8.79 -7.81
N SER A 60 12.22 -8.51 -9.07
CA SER A 60 11.54 -7.55 -9.94
C SER A 60 11.14 -8.15 -11.27
N LEU A 61 9.87 -8.05 -11.62
CA LEU A 61 9.33 -8.53 -12.90
C LEU A 61 9.96 -7.82 -14.12
N ALA A 62 10.39 -6.58 -13.95
CA ALA A 62 11.08 -5.84 -15.01
C ALA A 62 12.44 -6.44 -15.39
N LYS A 63 13.03 -7.25 -14.52
CA LYS A 63 14.32 -7.93 -14.73
C LYS A 63 14.16 -9.40 -15.14
N GLY A 64 12.93 -9.88 -15.35
CA GLY A 64 12.63 -11.26 -15.72
C GLY A 64 11.89 -12.06 -14.65
N ALA A 65 12.05 -13.38 -14.66
CA ALA A 65 11.38 -14.25 -13.70
C ALA A 65 11.81 -13.93 -12.27
N ILE A 66 10.85 -13.99 -11.35
CA ILE A 66 11.13 -13.87 -9.92
C ILE A 66 11.89 -15.12 -9.48
N ASP A 67 13.08 -14.92 -8.96
CA ASP A 67 13.98 -15.96 -8.44
C ASP A 67 14.96 -15.29 -7.46
N PHE A 68 14.69 -15.39 -6.18
CA PHE A 68 15.54 -14.78 -5.15
C PHE A 68 15.54 -15.58 -3.85
N THR A 69 16.53 -15.27 -3.02
CA THR A 69 16.65 -15.80 -1.66
C THR A 69 16.75 -14.66 -0.68
N VAL A 70 16.08 -14.79 0.45
CA VAL A 70 16.04 -13.81 1.53
C VAL A 70 16.58 -14.41 2.81
N ASP A 71 17.52 -13.71 3.45
CA ASP A 71 17.95 -13.97 4.81
C ASP A 71 17.05 -13.17 5.77
N ILE A 72 16.16 -13.87 6.48
CA ILE A 72 15.21 -13.23 7.42
C ILE A 72 15.86 -12.74 8.70
N THR A 73 17.17 -12.91 8.88
CA THR A 73 17.91 -12.34 10.01
C THR A 73 18.36 -10.90 9.75
N LYS A 74 18.31 -10.44 8.51
CA LYS A 74 18.73 -9.10 8.11
C LYS A 74 17.62 -8.08 8.33
N THR A 75 18.02 -6.85 8.61
CA THR A 75 17.14 -5.73 9.02
C THR A 75 15.94 -5.53 8.12
N ASP A 76 16.12 -5.66 6.79
CA ASP A 76 15.02 -5.42 5.84
C ASP A 76 13.96 -6.52 5.86
N PHE A 77 14.27 -7.71 6.43
CA PHE A 77 13.40 -8.88 6.45
C PHE A 77 13.16 -9.46 7.84
N GLU A 78 13.77 -8.89 8.89
CA GLU A 78 13.65 -9.43 10.26
C GLU A 78 12.22 -9.46 10.80
N ILE A 79 11.34 -8.62 10.27
CA ILE A 79 9.91 -8.63 10.60
C ILE A 79 9.27 -10.01 10.29
N LEU A 80 9.81 -10.72 9.30
CA LEU A 80 9.34 -12.07 8.93
C LEU A 80 9.71 -13.16 9.95
N LYS A 81 10.51 -12.87 10.98
CA LYS A 81 10.70 -13.78 12.13
C LYS A 81 9.42 -13.91 12.94
N THR A 82 8.57 -12.89 12.92
CA THR A 82 7.30 -12.87 13.64
C THR A 82 6.18 -13.39 12.76
N ASN A 83 5.42 -14.37 13.25
CA ASN A 83 4.23 -14.87 12.56
C ASN A 83 3.17 -13.78 12.41
N GLY A 84 2.46 -13.78 11.30
CA GLY A 84 1.44 -12.79 10.99
C GLY A 84 1.98 -11.49 10.38
N GLN A 85 3.26 -11.41 10.07
CA GLN A 85 3.89 -10.23 9.47
C GLN A 85 4.12 -10.40 7.97
N ALA A 86 4.26 -9.28 7.27
CA ALA A 86 4.57 -9.26 5.86
C ALA A 86 5.49 -8.09 5.49
N VAL A 87 6.22 -8.26 4.39
CA VAL A 87 7.10 -7.22 3.82
C VAL A 87 6.96 -7.19 2.30
N VAL A 88 7.00 -6.01 1.73
CA VAL A 88 7.07 -5.81 0.28
C VAL A 88 8.52 -5.82 -0.15
N SER A 89 8.85 -6.63 -1.15
CA SER A 89 10.20 -6.71 -1.74
C SER A 89 10.12 -6.73 -3.26
N GLY A 90 10.60 -5.69 -3.90
CA GLY A 90 10.48 -5.54 -5.35
C GLY A 90 9.02 -5.55 -5.80
N ASP A 91 8.65 -6.52 -6.63
CA ASP A 91 7.29 -6.64 -7.17
C ASP A 91 6.43 -7.68 -6.44
N VAL A 92 6.90 -8.21 -5.32
CA VAL A 92 6.17 -9.20 -4.52
C VAL A 92 5.93 -8.73 -3.09
N ILE A 93 4.93 -9.31 -2.46
CA ILE A 93 4.71 -9.27 -1.01
C ILE A 93 4.99 -10.66 -0.43
N ILE A 94 5.85 -10.69 0.57
CA ILE A 94 6.21 -11.89 1.33
C ILE A 94 5.47 -11.81 2.65
N ALA A 95 4.63 -12.77 2.95
CA ALA A 95 3.86 -12.84 4.18
C ALA A 95 4.19 -14.11 4.95
N ARG A 96 4.30 -14.00 6.28
CA ARG A 96 4.36 -15.15 7.16
C ARG A 96 3.01 -15.32 7.85
N THR A 97 2.38 -16.47 7.67
CA THR A 97 1.08 -16.74 8.30
C THR A 97 1.19 -16.84 9.82
N LYS A 98 0.06 -16.80 10.53
CA LYS A 98 0.05 -17.10 11.98
C LYS A 98 0.51 -18.51 12.30
N ALA A 99 0.35 -19.46 11.37
CA ALA A 99 0.84 -20.84 11.49
C ALA A 99 2.37 -20.96 11.25
N GLY A 100 3.01 -19.92 10.65
CA GLY A 100 4.44 -19.90 10.38
C GLY A 100 4.80 -20.20 8.92
N ASP A 101 3.83 -20.50 8.06
CA ASP A 101 4.06 -20.74 6.64
C ASP A 101 4.33 -19.44 5.89
N PHE A 102 5.08 -19.52 4.81
CA PHE A 102 5.34 -18.37 3.95
C PHE A 102 4.44 -18.36 2.72
N LEU A 103 3.85 -17.21 2.44
CA LEU A 103 3.06 -16.92 1.24
C LEU A 103 3.76 -15.81 0.47
N VAL A 104 3.89 -15.97 -0.83
CA VAL A 104 4.47 -14.94 -1.69
C VAL A 104 3.58 -14.75 -2.90
N VAL A 105 3.11 -13.51 -3.10
CA VAL A 105 2.27 -13.15 -4.24
C VAL A 105 2.77 -11.85 -4.87
N GLU A 106 2.35 -11.58 -6.10
CA GLU A 106 2.54 -10.29 -6.73
C GLU A 106 1.87 -9.19 -5.90
N LYS A 107 2.61 -8.10 -5.61
CA LYS A 107 2.11 -7.01 -4.76
C LYS A 107 1.01 -6.19 -5.40
N ALA A 108 0.99 -6.13 -6.75
CA ALA A 108 0.11 -5.24 -7.48
C ALA A 108 -1.30 -5.83 -7.60
N CYS A 109 -2.29 -5.16 -7.03
CA CYS A 109 -3.70 -5.50 -7.19
C CYS A 109 -4.07 -5.54 -8.68
N THR A 110 -4.65 -6.65 -9.13
CA THR A 110 -5.00 -6.87 -10.55
C THR A 110 -6.16 -6.00 -11.05
N HIS A 111 -6.78 -5.20 -10.17
CA HIS A 111 -7.76 -4.19 -10.57
C HIS A 111 -7.08 -2.92 -11.11
N GLN A 112 -6.24 -2.25 -10.31
CA GLN A 112 -5.61 -0.96 -10.66
C GLN A 112 -4.16 -0.82 -10.16
N GLY A 113 -3.46 -1.89 -9.85
CA GLY A 113 -2.03 -1.88 -9.54
C GLY A 113 -1.65 -1.41 -8.13
N THR A 114 -2.60 -1.03 -7.28
CA THR A 114 -2.32 -0.66 -5.88
C THR A 114 -1.69 -1.84 -5.13
N THR A 115 -0.68 -1.57 -4.32
CA THR A 115 -0.08 -2.61 -3.47
C THR A 115 -1.12 -3.19 -2.52
N VAL A 116 -1.20 -4.52 -2.45
CA VAL A 116 -2.09 -5.22 -1.52
C VAL A 116 -1.46 -5.33 -0.14
N ASP A 117 -2.30 -5.37 0.89
CA ASP A 117 -1.91 -5.56 2.29
C ASP A 117 -2.20 -6.99 2.73
N PHE A 118 -1.34 -7.59 3.54
CA PHE A 118 -1.58 -8.91 4.13
C PHE A 118 -2.47 -8.81 5.37
N VAL A 119 -3.51 -9.63 5.44
CA VAL A 119 -4.41 -9.75 6.58
C VAL A 119 -4.15 -11.09 7.27
N ALA A 120 -3.41 -11.04 8.38
CA ALA A 120 -2.89 -12.24 9.06
C ALA A 120 -3.99 -13.14 9.65
N ASP A 121 -5.15 -12.58 10.05
CA ASP A 121 -6.22 -13.33 10.74
C ASP A 121 -6.79 -14.47 9.90
N ASN A 122 -6.87 -14.27 8.60
CA ASN A 122 -7.42 -15.23 7.66
C ASN A 122 -6.45 -15.57 6.51
N SER A 123 -5.19 -15.10 6.60
CA SER A 123 -4.13 -15.31 5.59
C SER A 123 -4.57 -14.88 4.19
N THR A 124 -5.20 -13.70 4.07
CA THR A 124 -5.67 -13.12 2.81
C THR A 124 -4.87 -11.87 2.46
N PHE A 125 -4.99 -11.44 1.21
CA PHE A 125 -4.44 -10.18 0.73
C PHE A 125 -5.59 -9.24 0.37
N LYS A 126 -5.56 -8.01 0.90
CA LYS A 126 -6.60 -7.00 0.69
C LYS A 126 -6.04 -5.79 -0.03
N CYS A 127 -6.74 -5.32 -1.04
CA CYS A 127 -6.45 -4.06 -1.70
C CYS A 127 -7.22 -2.92 -1.00
N SER A 128 -6.49 -1.96 -0.41
CA SER A 128 -7.09 -0.83 0.33
C SER A 128 -7.82 0.16 -0.58
N ASN A 129 -7.51 0.19 -1.89
CA ASN A 129 -8.09 1.16 -2.83
C ASN A 129 -9.59 0.92 -3.07
N HIS A 130 -9.98 -0.32 -3.48
CA HIS A 130 -11.38 -0.64 -3.81
C HIS A 130 -11.89 -1.91 -3.11
N GLY A 131 -11.17 -2.42 -2.11
CA GLY A 131 -11.65 -3.51 -1.26
C GLY A 131 -11.55 -4.91 -1.87
N SER A 132 -10.89 -5.10 -3.01
CA SER A 132 -10.65 -6.46 -3.52
C SER A 132 -9.91 -7.31 -2.51
N VAL A 133 -10.34 -8.57 -2.35
CA VAL A 133 -9.70 -9.54 -1.45
C VAL A 133 -9.28 -10.76 -2.25
N PHE A 134 -8.10 -11.26 -1.92
CA PHE A 134 -7.52 -12.47 -2.50
C PHE A 134 -7.19 -13.45 -1.38
N ASP A 135 -7.41 -14.73 -1.61
CA ASP A 135 -7.04 -15.78 -0.66
C ASP A 135 -5.52 -16.01 -0.62
N SER A 136 -5.07 -16.96 0.21
CA SER A 136 -3.66 -17.33 0.38
C SER A 136 -2.98 -17.83 -0.91
N SER A 137 -3.77 -18.28 -1.90
CA SER A 137 -3.27 -18.70 -3.23
C SER A 137 -3.24 -17.56 -4.25
N GLY A 138 -3.70 -16.36 -3.87
CA GLY A 138 -3.84 -15.22 -4.76
C GLY A 138 -5.16 -15.17 -5.52
N LYS A 139 -6.09 -16.12 -5.35
CA LYS A 139 -7.39 -16.15 -6.03
C LYS A 139 -8.30 -15.07 -5.47
N VAL A 140 -9.03 -14.39 -6.37
CA VAL A 140 -10.02 -13.35 -5.98
C VAL A 140 -11.18 -13.98 -5.21
N THR A 141 -11.45 -13.45 -4.02
CA THR A 141 -12.62 -13.81 -3.19
C THR A 141 -13.61 -12.66 -3.07
N VAL A 142 -13.15 -11.42 -3.24
CA VAL A 142 -14.00 -10.22 -3.26
C VAL A 142 -13.58 -9.31 -4.43
N SER A 143 -14.56 -8.90 -5.25
CA SER A 143 -14.38 -7.97 -6.37
C SER A 143 -14.00 -6.56 -5.84
N PRO A 144 -13.52 -5.62 -6.71
CA PRO A 144 -13.65 -5.58 -8.17
C PRO A 144 -12.51 -6.21 -8.99
N ALA A 145 -11.44 -6.72 -8.38
CA ALA A 145 -10.41 -7.44 -9.13
C ALA A 145 -11.02 -8.66 -9.84
N ALA A 146 -10.65 -8.87 -11.10
CA ALA A 146 -11.19 -9.96 -11.94
C ALA A 146 -10.18 -11.09 -12.20
N ARG A 147 -8.91 -10.87 -11.85
CA ARG A 147 -7.82 -11.84 -12.06
C ARG A 147 -7.10 -12.11 -10.73
N ALA A 148 -6.63 -13.35 -10.55
CA ALA A 148 -5.80 -13.71 -9.42
C ALA A 148 -4.48 -12.90 -9.39
N LEU A 149 -3.93 -12.70 -8.20
CA LEU A 149 -2.52 -12.35 -8.03
C LEU A 149 -1.67 -13.56 -8.44
N LYS A 150 -0.52 -13.32 -9.06
CA LYS A 150 0.43 -14.40 -9.31
C LYS A 150 1.04 -14.83 -7.97
N ALA A 151 0.91 -16.12 -7.64
CA ALA A 151 1.57 -16.71 -6.48
C ALA A 151 2.92 -17.32 -6.90
N TYR A 152 3.85 -17.33 -5.96
CA TYR A 152 5.20 -17.87 -6.12
C TYR A 152 5.46 -18.96 -5.09
N THR A 153 6.26 -19.93 -5.48
CA THR A 153 6.69 -21.00 -4.55
C THR A 153 7.70 -20.43 -3.55
N ALA A 154 7.42 -20.60 -2.27
CA ALA A 154 8.29 -20.21 -1.18
C ALA A 154 8.77 -21.43 -0.42
N THR A 155 10.08 -21.60 -0.26
CA THR A 155 10.68 -22.70 0.51
C THR A 155 11.58 -22.12 1.59
N PHE A 156 11.27 -22.41 2.86
CA PHE A 156 12.01 -21.89 4.01
C PHE A 156 12.92 -22.94 4.62
N ASP A 157 14.22 -22.63 4.70
CA ASP A 157 15.22 -23.39 5.44
C ASP A 157 15.38 -22.76 6.84
N SER A 158 14.77 -23.40 7.83
CA SER A 158 14.77 -22.90 9.20
C SER A 158 16.16 -22.97 9.87
N ALA A 159 17.03 -23.90 9.44
CA ALA A 159 18.38 -24.04 9.99
C ALA A 159 19.28 -22.87 9.58
N LYS A 160 19.05 -22.31 8.39
CA LYS A 160 19.81 -21.19 7.84
C LYS A 160 19.06 -19.85 7.90
N ASN A 161 17.79 -19.86 8.30
CA ASN A 161 16.91 -18.68 8.22
C ASN A 161 16.81 -18.09 6.81
N MET A 162 16.83 -18.94 5.80
CA MET A 162 16.80 -18.55 4.39
C MET A 162 15.48 -18.92 3.74
N LEU A 163 14.84 -17.95 3.08
CA LEU A 163 13.64 -18.14 2.30
C LEU A 163 13.96 -18.06 0.81
N LYS A 164 13.77 -19.15 0.08
CA LYS A 164 13.88 -19.20 -1.37
C LYS A 164 12.52 -18.98 -2.02
N VAL A 165 12.45 -18.11 -3.03
CA VAL A 165 11.24 -17.77 -3.80
C VAL A 165 11.50 -17.97 -5.29
N ILE A 166 10.58 -18.69 -5.97
CA ILE A 166 10.63 -18.95 -7.42
C ILE A 166 9.23 -18.90 -8.04
#